data_f6660afb5615b807bc308f7062f74636
#
_entry.id   f6660afb5615b807bc308f7062f74636
#
_cell.length_a   1.000
_cell.length_b   1.000
_cell.length_c   1.000
_cell.angle_alpha   90.00
_cell.angle_beta   90.00
_cell.angle_gamma   90.00
#
_symmetry.space_group_name_H-M   'P 1'
#
loop_
_entity.id
_entity.type
_entity.pdbx_description
1 polymer ?
#
loop_
_entity_poly.entity_id
_entity_poly.type
_entity_poly.pdbx_seq_one_letter_code
_entity_poly.pdbx_strand_id
1 'polypeptide(L)'
;MAVFKSKYTKKNAVTLILVTALYAVVAFMLYSGNISRQLQNMLLPISVYVVLAVSLNLVVGLLGELSLGHAGFMSVGLFSGCLVSIALVDKLPEIARLPIAMIVGGLVAAIFGFIVGLPALRLKGDYLAIVTLACCEIIKSAITNLEITGGALGLNTSKVYSNAKSLLPYAFALVFLTCLVTMNLKTSQQGRAIMAIRDNRIAAESIGINVTYFKLAVFILAAFFAGAAGVLYGHCFANIKAASFDYNMSIEVLVIVVLGGMGSIRGTVIAAIVLRALPELLREFSDYRMLVYAIVLILV
;
A
#
# COMPACT_ATOMS: atom_id res chain seq x y z
N MET A 1 25.52 7.86 21.85
CA MET A 1 24.98 6.99 20.79
C MET A 1 24.05 5.85 21.29
N ALA A 2 24.42 5.14 22.36
CA ALA A 2 23.61 4.03 22.92
C ALA A 2 22.22 4.43 23.44
N VAL A 3 22.07 5.59 24.09
CA VAL A 3 20.81 6.09 24.67
C VAL A 3 19.77 6.43 23.59
N PHE A 4 20.20 6.99 22.45
CA PHE A 4 19.32 7.26 21.31
C PHE A 4 18.80 5.96 20.67
N LYS A 5 19.66 4.94 20.53
CA LYS A 5 19.31 3.64 19.98
C LYS A 5 18.24 2.93 20.84
N SER A 6 18.35 3.01 22.18
CA SER A 6 17.38 2.42 23.12
C SER A 6 16.00 3.08 23.05
N LYS A 7 15.93 4.42 22.94
CA LYS A 7 14.64 5.15 22.93
C LYS A 7 13.84 4.92 21.63
N TYR A 8 14.54 4.83 20.49
CA TYR A 8 13.90 4.51 19.20
C TYR A 8 13.44 3.04 19.14
N THR A 9 14.23 2.11 19.64
CA THR A 9 13.87 0.69 19.70
C THR A 9 12.61 0.47 20.57
N LYS A 10 12.49 1.15 21.71
CA LYS A 10 11.28 1.10 22.56
C LYS A 10 10.05 1.67 21.86
N LYS A 11 10.18 2.81 21.14
CA LYS A 11 9.05 3.39 20.40
C LYS A 11 8.60 2.48 19.24
N ASN A 12 9.52 1.84 18.55
CA ASN A 12 9.22 0.90 17.47
C ASN A 12 8.54 -0.36 17.99
N ALA A 13 9.05 -0.93 19.09
CA ALA A 13 8.44 -2.06 19.75
C ALA A 13 6.99 -1.79 20.18
N VAL A 14 6.71 -0.61 20.78
CA VAL A 14 5.34 -0.20 21.15
C VAL A 14 4.42 -0.16 19.94
N THR A 15 4.87 0.32 18.77
CA THR A 15 4.03 0.36 17.57
C THR A 15 3.70 -1.04 17.07
N LEU A 16 4.69 -1.95 17.03
CA LEU A 16 4.47 -3.34 16.63
C LEU A 16 3.55 -4.08 17.61
N ILE A 17 3.73 -3.85 18.91
CA ILE A 17 2.84 -4.41 19.95
C ILE A 17 1.41 -3.89 19.76
N LEU A 18 1.24 -2.60 19.44
CA LEU A 18 -0.08 -2.01 19.23
C LEU A 18 -0.76 -2.58 17.99
N VAL A 19 -0.03 -2.76 16.88
CA VAL A 19 -0.53 -3.40 15.65
C VAL A 19 -0.88 -4.87 15.93
N THR A 20 -0.05 -5.63 16.67
CA THR A 20 -0.35 -7.02 17.02
C THR A 20 -1.52 -7.15 17.99
N ALA A 21 -1.65 -6.25 18.96
CA ALA A 21 -2.79 -6.21 19.87
C ALA A 21 -4.10 -5.90 19.12
N LEU A 22 -4.08 -4.94 18.22
CA LEU A 22 -5.24 -4.63 17.38
C LEU A 22 -5.68 -5.85 16.57
N TYR A 23 -4.71 -6.56 15.97
CA TYR A 23 -5.00 -7.80 15.24
C TYR A 23 -5.60 -8.87 16.14
N ALA A 24 -5.03 -9.10 17.32
CA ALA A 24 -5.53 -10.10 18.25
C ALA A 24 -7.00 -9.83 18.64
N VAL A 25 -7.33 -8.55 18.88
CA VAL A 25 -8.72 -8.14 19.18
C VAL A 25 -9.64 -8.40 17.98
N VAL A 26 -9.22 -7.97 16.78
CA VAL A 26 -10.01 -8.16 15.54
C VAL A 26 -10.19 -9.64 15.22
N ALA A 27 -9.12 -10.43 15.34
CA ALA A 27 -9.17 -11.89 15.14
C ALA A 27 -10.10 -12.56 16.15
N PHE A 28 -9.96 -12.23 17.43
CA PHE A 28 -10.84 -12.75 18.48
C PHE A 28 -12.31 -12.45 18.19
N MET A 29 -12.64 -11.21 17.84
CA MET A 29 -13.99 -10.81 17.48
C MET A 29 -14.52 -11.56 16.24
N LEU A 30 -13.65 -11.75 15.21
CA LEU A 30 -13.99 -12.45 13.97
C LEU A 30 -14.28 -13.95 14.21
N TYR A 31 -13.46 -14.61 15.05
CA TYR A 31 -13.64 -16.03 15.35
C TYR A 31 -14.76 -16.30 16.35
N SER A 32 -15.06 -15.36 17.26
CA SER A 32 -16.19 -15.45 18.18
C SER A 32 -17.57 -15.24 17.51
N GLY A 33 -17.59 -14.85 16.22
CA GLY A 33 -18.83 -14.66 15.48
C GLY A 33 -19.62 -13.38 15.81
N ASN A 34 -19.07 -12.51 16.65
CA ASN A 34 -19.73 -11.28 17.12
C ASN A 34 -19.60 -10.09 16.15
N ILE A 35 -19.00 -10.29 14.98
CA ILE A 35 -18.83 -9.24 13.97
C ILE A 35 -19.88 -9.38 12.89
N SER A 36 -20.56 -8.27 12.55
CA SER A 36 -21.48 -8.22 11.42
C SER A 36 -20.76 -8.53 10.09
N ARG A 37 -21.46 -9.13 9.12
CA ARG A 37 -20.90 -9.42 7.79
C ARG A 37 -20.33 -8.16 7.11
N GLN A 38 -20.93 -7.01 7.37
CA GLN A 38 -20.49 -5.72 6.87
C GLN A 38 -19.08 -5.37 7.39
N LEU A 39 -18.85 -5.44 8.69
CA LEU A 39 -17.54 -5.20 9.29
C LEU A 39 -16.49 -6.21 8.82
N GLN A 40 -16.87 -7.49 8.62
CA GLN A 40 -15.95 -8.49 8.06
C GLN A 40 -15.44 -8.11 6.68
N ASN A 41 -16.33 -7.61 5.81
CA ASN A 41 -15.97 -7.19 4.45
C ASN A 41 -15.11 -5.92 4.41
N MET A 42 -15.13 -5.10 5.46
CA MET A 42 -14.30 -3.89 5.57
C MET A 42 -12.86 -4.16 6.04
N LEU A 43 -12.63 -5.20 6.85
CA LEU A 43 -11.33 -5.45 7.48
C LEU A 43 -10.20 -5.64 6.47
N LEU A 44 -10.48 -6.34 5.36
CA LEU A 44 -9.48 -6.59 4.32
C LEU A 44 -9.14 -5.33 3.52
N PRO A 45 -10.09 -4.59 2.94
CA PRO A 45 -9.81 -3.31 2.31
C PRO A 45 -9.07 -2.33 3.21
N ILE A 46 -9.43 -2.22 4.50
CA ILE A 46 -8.73 -1.37 5.46
C ILE A 46 -7.26 -1.81 5.59
N SER A 47 -7.01 -3.10 5.74
CA SER A 47 -5.65 -3.64 5.86
C SER A 47 -4.82 -3.36 4.60
N VAL A 48 -5.41 -3.50 3.42
CA VAL A 48 -4.76 -3.17 2.14
C VAL A 48 -4.40 -1.68 2.07
N TYR A 49 -5.32 -0.80 2.44
CA TYR A 49 -5.06 0.65 2.45
C TYR A 49 -4.02 1.06 3.49
N VAL A 50 -3.93 0.36 4.63
CA VAL A 50 -2.83 0.55 5.59
C VAL A 50 -1.48 0.22 4.93
N VAL A 51 -1.37 -0.90 4.21
CA VAL A 51 -0.13 -1.25 3.51
C VAL A 51 0.21 -0.21 2.43
N LEU A 52 -0.78 0.19 1.62
CA LEU A 52 -0.60 1.21 0.58
C LEU A 52 -0.15 2.55 1.17
N ALA A 53 -0.78 2.99 2.25
CA ALA A 53 -0.43 4.27 2.88
C ALA A 53 0.97 4.20 3.52
N VAL A 54 1.32 3.11 4.22
CA VAL A 54 2.65 2.94 4.82
C VAL A 54 3.73 2.82 3.75
N SER A 55 3.46 2.13 2.64
CA SER A 55 4.40 2.01 1.51
C SER A 55 4.55 3.34 0.76
N LEU A 56 3.49 4.10 0.54
CA LEU A 56 3.57 5.45 -0.03
C LEU A 56 4.30 6.42 0.90
N ASN A 57 4.13 6.29 2.22
CA ASN A 57 4.84 7.10 3.21
C ASN A 57 6.37 6.88 3.19
N LEU A 58 6.88 5.77 2.63
CA LEU A 58 8.30 5.62 2.32
C LEU A 58 8.77 6.65 1.28
N VAL A 59 7.97 6.88 0.24
CA VAL A 59 8.31 7.82 -0.83
C VAL A 59 8.04 9.25 -0.41
N VAL A 60 6.83 9.55 0.06
CA VAL A 60 6.42 10.93 0.41
C VAL A 60 7.04 11.38 1.73
N GLY A 61 7.01 10.53 2.75
CA GLY A 61 7.41 10.91 4.10
C GLY A 61 8.90 10.76 4.37
N LEU A 62 9.54 9.68 3.90
CA LEU A 62 10.94 9.42 4.17
C LEU A 62 11.86 10.06 3.12
N LEU A 63 11.52 9.91 1.83
CA LEU A 63 12.30 10.45 0.71
C LEU A 63 11.94 11.91 0.39
N GLY A 64 10.70 12.35 0.71
CA GLY A 64 10.23 13.72 0.45
C GLY A 64 9.82 13.96 -1.00
N GLU A 65 9.54 12.90 -1.77
CA GLU A 65 9.15 13.01 -3.17
C GLU A 65 7.65 12.69 -3.33
N LEU A 66 6.91 13.57 -4.00
CA LEU A 66 5.49 13.38 -4.25
C LEU A 66 5.28 12.38 -5.39
N SER A 67 4.51 11.31 -5.14
CA SER A 67 4.16 10.32 -6.16
C SER A 67 2.67 10.03 -6.17
N LEU A 68 2.06 10.08 -7.36
CA LEU A 68 0.64 9.78 -7.61
C LEU A 68 0.44 8.49 -8.43
N GLY A 69 1.48 7.66 -8.56
CA GLY A 69 1.45 6.42 -9.33
C GLY A 69 1.12 5.15 -8.52
N HIS A 70 0.79 5.28 -7.25
CA HIS A 70 0.74 4.13 -6.33
C HIS A 70 -0.37 3.12 -6.66
N ALA A 71 -1.55 3.60 -7.12
CA ALA A 71 -2.64 2.75 -7.59
C ALA A 71 -2.24 1.95 -8.85
N GLY A 72 -1.39 2.51 -9.72
CA GLY A 72 -0.85 1.79 -10.87
C GLY A 72 0.00 0.60 -10.47
N PHE A 73 0.90 0.74 -9.49
CA PHE A 73 1.71 -0.38 -8.98
C PHE A 73 0.85 -1.43 -8.29
N MET A 74 -0.16 -1.00 -7.53
CA MET A 74 -1.14 -1.91 -6.94
C MET A 74 -1.87 -2.72 -8.02
N SER A 75 -2.30 -2.07 -9.09
CA SER A 75 -3.03 -2.72 -10.20
C SER A 75 -2.14 -3.74 -10.92
N VAL A 76 -0.89 -3.40 -11.27
CA VAL A 76 0.06 -4.35 -11.89
C VAL A 76 0.26 -5.58 -11.01
N GLY A 77 0.51 -5.37 -9.71
CA GLY A 77 0.70 -6.45 -8.76
C GLY A 77 -0.55 -7.32 -8.62
N LEU A 78 -1.72 -6.72 -8.55
CA LEU A 78 -3.01 -7.40 -8.46
C LEU A 78 -3.24 -8.33 -9.65
N PHE A 79 -3.20 -7.77 -10.87
CA PHE A 79 -3.51 -8.56 -12.06
C PHE A 79 -2.48 -9.67 -12.28
N SER A 80 -1.18 -9.40 -12.15
CA SER A 80 -0.12 -10.41 -12.28
C SER A 80 -0.22 -11.49 -11.20
N GLY A 81 -0.42 -11.11 -9.94
CA GLY A 81 -0.52 -12.06 -8.84
C GLY A 81 -1.81 -12.89 -8.88
N CYS A 82 -2.96 -12.29 -9.23
CA CYS A 82 -4.21 -13.03 -9.39
C CYS A 82 -4.14 -14.02 -10.56
N LEU A 83 -3.51 -13.66 -11.69
CA LEU A 83 -3.29 -14.59 -12.80
C LEU A 83 -2.45 -15.80 -12.37
N VAL A 84 -1.36 -15.56 -11.63
CA VAL A 84 -0.54 -16.64 -11.06
C VAL A 84 -1.35 -17.48 -10.08
N SER A 85 -2.14 -16.85 -9.22
CA SER A 85 -3.02 -17.56 -8.28
C SER A 85 -4.05 -18.45 -9.01
N ILE A 86 -4.66 -17.96 -10.08
CA ILE A 86 -5.60 -18.73 -10.92
C ILE A 86 -4.88 -19.92 -11.57
N ALA A 87 -3.68 -19.72 -12.11
CA ALA A 87 -2.91 -20.79 -12.75
C ALA A 87 -2.44 -21.89 -11.76
N LEU A 88 -2.38 -21.58 -10.47
CA LEU A 88 -1.93 -22.49 -9.42
C LEU A 88 -3.09 -23.11 -8.62
N VAL A 89 -4.36 -22.81 -8.95
CA VAL A 89 -5.53 -23.30 -8.21
C VAL A 89 -5.55 -24.83 -8.11
N ASP A 90 -5.26 -25.51 -9.22
CA ASP A 90 -5.33 -26.98 -9.30
C ASP A 90 -4.06 -27.67 -8.77
N LYS A 91 -2.97 -26.89 -8.49
CA LYS A 91 -1.66 -27.44 -8.13
C LYS A 91 -1.31 -27.26 -6.65
N LEU A 92 -1.80 -26.19 -6.02
CA LEU A 92 -1.40 -25.82 -4.67
C LEU A 92 -2.60 -25.45 -3.78
N PRO A 93 -2.55 -25.83 -2.49
CA PRO A 93 -3.54 -25.38 -1.51
C PRO A 93 -3.46 -23.86 -1.32
N GLU A 94 -4.57 -23.25 -0.89
CA GLU A 94 -4.69 -21.79 -0.68
C GLU A 94 -3.58 -21.23 0.21
N ILE A 95 -3.17 -22.00 1.24
CA ILE A 95 -2.15 -21.60 2.21
C ILE A 95 -0.80 -21.30 1.56
N ALA A 96 -0.39 -22.07 0.55
CA ALA A 96 0.87 -21.86 -0.16
C ALA A 96 0.71 -20.94 -1.37
N ARG A 97 -0.43 -21.03 -2.07
CA ARG A 97 -0.73 -20.29 -3.29
C ARG A 97 -0.75 -18.79 -3.07
N LEU A 98 -1.40 -18.31 -2.00
CA LEU A 98 -1.59 -16.89 -1.74
C LEU A 98 -0.26 -16.15 -1.44
N PRO A 99 0.65 -16.64 -0.58
CA PRO A 99 1.95 -16.03 -0.38
C PRO A 99 2.80 -16.00 -1.66
N ILE A 100 2.76 -17.06 -2.47
CA ILE A 100 3.48 -17.10 -3.75
C ILE A 100 2.93 -16.02 -4.69
N ALA A 101 1.60 -15.92 -4.82
CA ALA A 101 0.96 -14.89 -5.63
C ALA A 101 1.32 -13.48 -5.16
N MET A 102 1.36 -13.24 -3.83
CA MET A 102 1.75 -11.95 -3.26
C MET A 102 3.21 -11.59 -3.57
N ILE A 103 4.12 -12.55 -3.47
CA ILE A 103 5.54 -12.34 -3.80
C ILE A 103 5.68 -12.04 -5.29
N VAL A 104 5.05 -12.84 -6.16
CA VAL A 104 5.12 -12.62 -7.61
C VAL A 104 4.50 -11.28 -8.01
N GLY A 105 3.31 -10.95 -7.51
CA GLY A 105 2.66 -9.67 -7.77
C GLY A 105 3.50 -8.48 -7.26
N GLY A 106 4.11 -8.62 -6.08
CA GLY A 106 5.04 -7.64 -5.54
C GLY A 106 6.28 -7.46 -6.40
N LEU A 107 6.89 -8.56 -6.86
CA LEU A 107 8.08 -8.51 -7.73
C LEU A 107 7.78 -7.87 -9.09
N VAL A 108 6.65 -8.22 -9.72
CA VAL A 108 6.24 -7.60 -10.98
C VAL A 108 5.99 -6.11 -10.79
N ALA A 109 5.30 -5.71 -9.72
CA ALA A 109 5.11 -4.30 -9.38
C ALA A 109 6.45 -3.58 -9.11
N ALA A 110 7.42 -4.23 -8.48
CA ALA A 110 8.77 -3.71 -8.25
C ALA A 110 9.53 -3.48 -9.57
N ILE A 111 9.40 -4.39 -10.54
CA ILE A 111 9.97 -4.22 -11.90
C ILE A 111 9.35 -3.00 -12.58
N PHE A 112 8.04 -2.83 -12.53
CA PHE A 112 7.38 -1.63 -13.05
C PHE A 112 7.79 -0.38 -12.27
N GLY A 113 7.96 -0.48 -10.95
CA GLY A 113 8.53 0.57 -10.11
C GLY A 113 9.92 0.99 -10.55
N PHE A 114 10.78 0.03 -10.95
CA PHE A 114 12.09 0.31 -11.52
C PHE A 114 11.99 1.02 -12.88
N ILE A 115 11.16 0.51 -13.80
CA ILE A 115 10.99 1.07 -15.15
C ILE A 115 10.46 2.50 -15.09
N VAL A 116 9.45 2.75 -14.28
CA VAL A 116 8.85 4.08 -14.09
C VAL A 116 9.76 4.99 -13.27
N GLY A 117 10.39 4.46 -12.23
CA GLY A 117 11.25 5.22 -11.32
C GLY A 117 12.50 5.78 -11.99
N LEU A 118 13.11 5.05 -12.93
CA LEU A 118 14.32 5.50 -13.62
C LEU A 118 14.16 6.87 -14.31
N PRO A 119 13.16 7.11 -15.17
CA PRO A 119 12.95 8.42 -15.77
C PRO A 119 12.28 9.41 -14.80
N ALA A 120 11.30 8.97 -14.00
CA ALA A 120 10.51 9.84 -13.14
C ALA A 120 11.37 10.50 -12.05
N LEU A 121 12.26 9.78 -11.39
CA LEU A 121 13.08 10.29 -10.28
C LEU A 121 14.19 11.27 -10.71
N ARG A 122 14.37 11.49 -12.00
CA ARG A 122 15.21 12.58 -12.54
C ARG A 122 14.51 13.94 -12.42
N LEU A 123 13.18 13.93 -12.39
CA LEU A 123 12.36 15.13 -12.24
C LEU A 123 12.30 15.53 -10.75
N LYS A 124 11.87 16.78 -10.49
CA LYS A 124 11.81 17.34 -9.13
C LYS A 124 10.40 17.89 -8.86
N GLY A 125 10.00 17.83 -7.58
CA GLY A 125 8.76 18.44 -7.12
C GLY A 125 7.53 17.93 -7.85
N ASP A 126 6.67 18.83 -8.28
CA ASP A 126 5.37 18.52 -8.88
C ASP A 126 5.46 17.78 -10.22
N TYR A 127 6.55 17.97 -10.98
CA TYR A 127 6.77 17.24 -12.23
C TYR A 127 6.89 15.73 -12.03
N LEU A 128 7.46 15.30 -10.90
CA LEU A 128 7.52 13.89 -10.55
C LEU A 128 6.11 13.34 -10.30
N ALA A 129 5.27 14.09 -9.59
CA ALA A 129 3.88 13.70 -9.34
C ALA A 129 3.08 13.55 -10.64
N ILE A 130 3.22 14.50 -11.58
CA ILE A 130 2.54 14.49 -12.88
C ILE A 130 2.98 13.26 -13.69
N VAL A 131 4.28 12.97 -13.76
CA VAL A 131 4.79 11.83 -14.54
C VAL A 131 4.38 10.51 -13.92
N THR A 132 4.41 10.37 -12.58
CA THR A 132 3.96 9.13 -11.93
C THR A 132 2.45 8.93 -12.08
N LEU A 133 1.65 10.00 -12.10
CA LEU A 133 0.23 9.95 -12.42
C LEU A 133 -0.01 9.50 -13.87
N ALA A 134 0.70 10.10 -14.84
CA ALA A 134 0.61 9.70 -16.23
C ALA A 134 0.97 8.22 -16.44
N CYS A 135 2.03 7.74 -15.77
CA CYS A 135 2.39 6.32 -15.78
C CYS A 135 1.28 5.42 -15.21
N CYS A 136 0.61 5.86 -14.14
CA CYS A 136 -0.54 5.14 -13.57
C CYS A 136 -1.66 4.97 -14.61
N GLU A 137 -2.03 6.05 -15.31
CA GLU A 137 -3.07 6.02 -16.33
C GLU A 137 -2.66 5.18 -17.56
N ILE A 138 -1.38 5.22 -17.96
CA ILE A 138 -0.84 4.35 -19.02
C ILE A 138 -0.94 2.88 -18.60
N ILE A 139 -0.55 2.53 -17.37
CA ILE A 139 -0.66 1.18 -16.84
C ILE A 139 -2.12 0.71 -16.83
N LYS A 140 -3.02 1.54 -16.31
CA LYS A 140 -4.47 1.26 -16.29
C LYS A 140 -5.00 0.99 -17.70
N SER A 141 -4.65 1.86 -18.65
CA SER A 141 -5.06 1.72 -20.05
C SER A 141 -4.49 0.44 -20.68
N ALA A 142 -3.22 0.14 -20.45
CA ALA A 142 -2.58 -1.09 -20.93
C ALA A 142 -3.29 -2.34 -20.38
N ILE A 143 -3.53 -2.41 -19.07
CA ILE A 143 -4.23 -3.55 -18.45
C ILE A 143 -5.66 -3.68 -18.97
N THR A 144 -6.38 -2.58 -19.19
CA THR A 144 -7.75 -2.60 -19.72
C THR A 144 -7.81 -3.15 -21.15
N ASN A 145 -6.75 -3.02 -21.93
CA ASN A 145 -6.70 -3.49 -23.33
C ASN A 145 -6.09 -4.89 -23.49
N LEU A 146 -5.53 -5.49 -22.44
CA LEU A 146 -4.98 -6.83 -22.48
C LEU A 146 -6.09 -7.89 -22.36
N GLU A 147 -6.16 -8.84 -23.28
CA GLU A 147 -7.13 -9.96 -23.25
C GLU A 147 -6.91 -10.88 -22.04
N ILE A 148 -5.65 -11.09 -21.62
CA ILE A 148 -5.27 -11.95 -20.49
C ILE A 148 -5.88 -11.46 -19.16
N THR A 149 -6.09 -10.17 -19.03
CA THR A 149 -6.68 -9.54 -17.83
C THR A 149 -8.21 -9.45 -17.88
N GLY A 150 -8.84 -9.99 -18.94
CA GLY A 150 -10.27 -9.90 -19.17
C GLY A 150 -10.73 -8.57 -19.79
N GLY A 151 -9.77 -7.71 -20.19
CA GLY A 151 -10.05 -6.44 -20.85
C GLY A 151 -10.95 -5.51 -20.06
N ALA A 152 -11.88 -4.85 -20.73
CA ALA A 152 -12.84 -3.93 -20.12
C ALA A 152 -13.86 -4.62 -19.18
N LEU A 153 -14.10 -5.93 -19.35
CA LEU A 153 -14.99 -6.72 -18.49
C LEU A 153 -14.36 -6.99 -17.12
N GLY A 154 -13.05 -6.99 -17.05
CA GLY A 154 -12.26 -7.25 -15.86
C GLY A 154 -11.91 -8.73 -15.66
N LEU A 155 -10.98 -8.97 -14.74
CA LEU A 155 -10.50 -10.30 -14.39
C LEU A 155 -11.50 -11.01 -13.48
N ASN A 156 -11.96 -12.20 -13.92
CA ASN A 156 -12.78 -13.06 -13.08
C ASN A 156 -11.90 -13.81 -12.07
N THR A 157 -12.03 -13.46 -10.82
CA THR A 157 -11.29 -14.03 -9.68
C THR A 157 -12.14 -14.98 -8.84
N SER A 158 -13.34 -15.40 -9.31
CA SER A 158 -14.25 -16.29 -8.57
C SER A 158 -13.58 -17.58 -8.11
N LYS A 159 -12.65 -18.14 -8.92
CA LYS A 159 -11.90 -19.37 -8.59
C LYS A 159 -10.90 -19.20 -7.44
N VAL A 160 -10.46 -17.98 -7.19
CA VAL A 160 -9.46 -17.65 -6.17
C VAL A 160 -10.03 -16.75 -5.07
N TYR A 161 -11.31 -16.42 -5.16
CA TYR A 161 -12.03 -15.67 -4.13
C TYR A 161 -11.95 -16.41 -2.80
N SER A 162 -11.56 -15.70 -1.77
CA SER A 162 -11.40 -16.25 -0.43
C SER A 162 -12.13 -15.41 0.60
N ASN A 163 -12.65 -16.09 1.63
CA ASN A 163 -13.39 -15.42 2.69
C ASN A 163 -12.47 -14.54 3.57
N ALA A 164 -13.05 -13.50 4.18
CA ALA A 164 -12.33 -12.60 5.08
C ALA A 164 -11.59 -13.37 6.19
N LYS A 165 -12.14 -14.48 6.69
CA LYS A 165 -11.51 -15.30 7.74
C LYS A 165 -10.19 -15.94 7.31
N SER A 166 -10.10 -16.42 6.05
CA SER A 166 -8.86 -17.03 5.53
C SER A 166 -7.84 -15.98 5.10
N LEU A 167 -8.28 -14.81 4.60
CA LEU A 167 -7.38 -13.75 4.13
C LEU A 167 -6.80 -12.86 5.25
N LEU A 168 -7.51 -12.73 6.38
CA LEU A 168 -7.12 -11.85 7.47
C LEU A 168 -5.69 -12.12 8.01
N PRO A 169 -5.24 -13.37 8.24
CA PRO A 169 -3.88 -13.64 8.70
C PRO A 169 -2.81 -13.12 7.72
N TYR A 170 -3.04 -13.27 6.41
CA TYR A 170 -2.10 -12.81 5.38
C TYR A 170 -2.08 -11.28 5.26
N ALA A 171 -3.25 -10.66 5.35
CA ALA A 171 -3.37 -9.21 5.36
C ALA A 171 -2.61 -8.61 6.54
N PHE A 172 -2.78 -9.18 7.72
CA PHE A 172 -2.06 -8.76 8.91
C PHE A 172 -0.56 -9.00 8.81
N ALA A 173 -0.14 -10.19 8.33
CA ALA A 173 1.27 -10.49 8.12
C ALA A 173 1.91 -9.47 7.17
N LEU A 174 1.21 -9.06 6.10
CA LEU A 174 1.69 -8.03 5.19
C LEU A 174 1.77 -6.66 5.85
N VAL A 175 0.74 -6.23 6.59
CA VAL A 175 0.75 -4.98 7.37
C VAL A 175 1.93 -4.97 8.35
N PHE A 176 2.10 -6.06 9.11
CA PHE A 176 3.18 -6.20 10.07
C PHE A 176 4.56 -6.12 9.40
N LEU A 177 4.75 -6.87 8.30
CA LEU A 177 5.99 -6.87 7.52
C LEU A 177 6.29 -5.48 6.96
N THR A 178 5.30 -4.81 6.38
CA THR A 178 5.46 -3.47 5.82
C THR A 178 5.84 -2.46 6.91
N CYS A 179 5.16 -2.48 8.05
CA CYS A 179 5.51 -1.62 9.18
C CYS A 179 6.91 -1.93 9.70
N LEU A 180 7.27 -3.20 9.86
CA LEU A 180 8.58 -3.63 10.35
C LEU A 180 9.69 -3.16 9.40
N VAL A 181 9.55 -3.41 8.09
CA VAL A 181 10.55 -2.99 7.09
C VAL A 181 10.70 -1.48 7.06
N THR A 182 9.59 -0.74 7.06
CA THR A 182 9.60 0.73 7.04
C THR A 182 10.25 1.31 8.29
N MET A 183 9.96 0.75 9.47
CA MET A 183 10.56 1.20 10.75
C MET A 183 12.05 0.89 10.81
N ASN A 184 12.46 -0.29 10.37
CA ASN A 184 13.87 -0.68 10.33
C ASN A 184 14.63 0.18 9.31
N LEU A 185 14.06 0.41 8.13
CA LEU A 185 14.65 1.29 7.12
C LEU A 185 14.85 2.69 7.69
N LYS A 186 13.84 3.29 8.31
CA LYS A 186 13.91 4.64 8.90
C LYS A 186 15.03 4.78 9.94
N THR A 187 15.33 3.74 10.71
CA THR A 187 16.35 3.77 11.77
C THR A 187 17.74 3.31 11.29
N SER A 188 17.82 2.74 10.09
CA SER A 188 19.06 2.22 9.50
C SER A 188 20.02 3.31 9.04
N GLN A 189 21.24 2.92 8.64
CA GLN A 189 22.19 3.83 7.99
C GLN A 189 21.65 4.32 6.64
N GLN A 190 21.02 3.41 5.88
CA GLN A 190 20.39 3.74 4.60
C GLN A 190 19.26 4.75 4.76
N GLY A 191 18.41 4.58 5.80
CA GLY A 191 17.33 5.52 6.09
C GLY A 191 17.84 6.91 6.44
N ARG A 192 18.97 7.02 7.14
CA ARG A 192 19.62 8.32 7.42
C ARG A 192 20.12 8.98 6.14
N ALA A 193 20.70 8.21 5.22
CA ALA A 193 21.10 8.72 3.91
C ALA A 193 19.89 9.22 3.09
N ILE A 194 18.78 8.50 3.12
CA ILE A 194 17.51 8.90 2.46
C ILE A 194 16.99 10.21 3.05
N MET A 195 16.96 10.34 4.39
CA MET A 195 16.51 11.58 5.04
C MET A 195 17.46 12.75 4.75
N ALA A 196 18.77 12.53 4.67
CA ALA A 196 19.73 13.56 4.27
C ALA A 196 19.48 14.06 2.84
N ILE A 197 19.11 13.16 1.92
CA ILE A 197 18.70 13.53 0.54
C ILE A 197 17.44 14.40 0.55
N ARG A 198 16.46 14.07 1.38
CA ARG A 198 15.22 14.83 1.54
C ARG A 198 15.51 16.24 2.08
N ASP A 199 16.36 16.34 3.11
CA ASP A 199 16.63 17.61 3.79
C ASP A 199 17.49 18.53 2.92
N ASN A 200 18.56 18.03 2.29
CA ASN A 200 19.36 18.78 1.31
C ASN A 200 20.08 17.85 0.33
N ARG A 201 19.55 17.76 -0.88
CA ARG A 201 20.09 16.91 -1.95
C ARG A 201 21.56 17.28 -2.30
N ILE A 202 21.86 18.57 -2.43
CA ILE A 202 23.20 19.04 -2.86
C ILE A 202 24.24 18.67 -1.79
N ALA A 203 23.92 18.89 -0.51
CA ALA A 203 24.79 18.53 0.58
C ALA A 203 25.00 17.00 0.67
N ALA A 204 23.95 16.20 0.42
CA ALA A 204 24.06 14.74 0.38
C ALA A 204 24.97 14.26 -0.75
N GLU A 205 24.85 14.84 -1.95
CA GLU A 205 25.71 14.53 -3.10
C GLU A 205 27.19 14.91 -2.82
N SER A 206 27.45 16.05 -2.15
CA SER A 206 28.81 16.53 -1.83
C SER A 206 29.56 15.62 -0.86
N ILE A 207 28.85 14.89 0.01
CA ILE A 207 29.45 13.88 0.91
C ILE A 207 29.47 12.47 0.34
N GLY A 208 29.22 12.31 -0.98
CA GLY A 208 29.32 11.05 -1.72
C GLY A 208 28.10 10.15 -1.65
N ILE A 209 26.93 10.61 -1.22
CA ILE A 209 25.69 9.80 -1.24
C ILE A 209 25.16 9.72 -2.66
N ASN A 210 24.97 8.50 -3.18
CA ASN A 210 24.38 8.28 -4.49
C ASN A 210 22.85 8.46 -4.42
N VAL A 211 22.40 9.68 -4.71
CA VAL A 211 20.98 10.07 -4.63
C VAL A 211 20.07 9.20 -5.50
N THR A 212 20.48 8.93 -6.75
CA THR A 212 19.67 8.15 -7.69
C THR A 212 19.43 6.72 -7.18
N TYR A 213 20.47 6.08 -6.64
CA TYR A 213 20.35 4.73 -6.08
C TYR A 213 19.36 4.68 -4.92
N PHE A 214 19.48 5.57 -3.95
CA PHE A 214 18.62 5.56 -2.76
C PHE A 214 17.17 5.92 -3.10
N LYS A 215 16.94 6.88 -3.99
CA LYS A 215 15.60 7.22 -4.48
C LYS A 215 14.94 6.02 -5.16
N LEU A 216 15.66 5.38 -6.08
CA LEU A 216 15.16 4.24 -6.83
C LEU A 216 14.88 3.05 -5.92
N ALA A 217 15.75 2.76 -4.97
CA ALA A 217 15.56 1.66 -4.02
C ALA A 217 14.29 1.83 -3.17
N VAL A 218 14.04 3.04 -2.66
CA VAL A 218 12.81 3.35 -1.91
C VAL A 218 11.58 3.19 -2.77
N PHE A 219 11.64 3.68 -4.02
CA PHE A 219 10.53 3.64 -4.96
C PHE A 219 10.15 2.20 -5.34
N ILE A 220 11.15 1.35 -5.62
CA ILE A 220 10.97 -0.08 -5.91
C ILE A 220 10.38 -0.81 -4.71
N LEU A 221 10.87 -0.52 -3.50
CA LEU A 221 10.37 -1.14 -2.27
C LEU A 221 8.91 -0.76 -2.01
N ALA A 222 8.55 0.50 -2.23
CA ALA A 222 7.18 0.97 -2.11
C ALA A 222 6.25 0.32 -3.15
N ALA A 223 6.70 0.20 -4.41
CA ALA A 223 5.97 -0.49 -5.46
C ALA A 223 5.76 -1.98 -5.15
N PHE A 224 6.76 -2.66 -4.59
CA PHE A 224 6.65 -4.06 -4.14
C PHE A 224 5.51 -4.25 -3.14
N PHE A 225 5.48 -3.44 -2.09
CA PHE A 225 4.41 -3.55 -1.08
C PHE A 225 3.04 -3.16 -1.65
N ALA A 226 2.97 -2.17 -2.53
CA ALA A 226 1.73 -1.81 -3.21
C ALA A 226 1.21 -2.97 -4.07
N GLY A 227 2.10 -3.64 -4.82
CA GLY A 227 1.73 -4.81 -5.62
C GLY A 227 1.27 -5.99 -4.77
N ALA A 228 1.98 -6.31 -3.70
CA ALA A 228 1.59 -7.39 -2.78
C ALA A 228 0.23 -7.12 -2.11
N ALA A 229 -0.04 -5.86 -1.72
CA ALA A 229 -1.33 -5.43 -1.20
C ALA A 229 -2.44 -5.55 -2.26
N GLY A 230 -2.11 -5.26 -3.52
CA GLY A 230 -3.00 -5.44 -4.66
C GLY A 230 -3.47 -6.88 -4.81
N VAL A 231 -2.60 -7.86 -4.66
CA VAL A 231 -2.97 -9.29 -4.74
C VAL A 231 -3.98 -9.65 -3.67
N LEU A 232 -3.79 -9.21 -2.43
CA LEU A 232 -4.77 -9.41 -1.36
C LEU A 232 -6.13 -8.79 -1.69
N TYR A 233 -6.10 -7.57 -2.23
CA TYR A 233 -7.32 -6.89 -2.67
C TYR A 233 -8.04 -7.69 -3.75
N GLY A 234 -7.27 -8.29 -4.68
CA GLY A 234 -7.80 -9.14 -5.75
C GLY A 234 -8.54 -10.38 -5.26
N HIS A 235 -8.11 -10.98 -4.16
CA HIS A 235 -8.77 -12.14 -3.58
C HIS A 235 -10.03 -11.81 -2.77
N CYS A 236 -10.31 -10.52 -2.52
CA CYS A 236 -11.51 -10.05 -1.83
C CYS A 236 -12.75 -9.94 -2.73
N PHE A 237 -12.57 -9.92 -4.05
CA PHE A 237 -13.64 -9.69 -5.00
C PHE A 237 -13.70 -10.78 -6.06
N ALA A 238 -14.91 -11.11 -6.53
CA ALA A 238 -15.10 -12.12 -7.57
C ALA A 238 -14.81 -11.61 -8.99
N ASN A 239 -14.85 -10.30 -9.19
CA ASN A 239 -14.51 -9.67 -10.47
C ASN A 239 -13.85 -8.30 -10.19
N ILE A 240 -12.76 -8.02 -10.90
CA ILE A 240 -11.98 -6.81 -10.70
C ILE A 240 -11.70 -6.13 -12.03
N LYS A 241 -12.07 -4.86 -12.10
CA LYS A 241 -11.86 -4.02 -13.29
C LYS A 241 -10.64 -3.13 -13.11
N ALA A 242 -9.81 -3.01 -14.14
CA ALA A 242 -8.66 -2.11 -14.13
C ALA A 242 -9.07 -0.63 -13.94
N ALA A 243 -10.28 -0.26 -14.39
CA ALA A 243 -10.84 1.08 -14.23
C ALA A 243 -10.96 1.55 -12.77
N SER A 244 -11.02 0.62 -11.80
CA SER A 244 -11.08 0.96 -10.37
C SER A 244 -9.75 1.47 -9.81
N PHE A 245 -8.63 1.31 -10.53
CA PHE A 245 -7.29 1.74 -10.11
C PHE A 245 -6.88 3.00 -10.84
N ASP A 246 -7.67 4.03 -10.68
CA ASP A 246 -7.48 5.34 -11.30
C ASP A 246 -6.63 6.29 -10.42
N TYR A 247 -6.44 7.52 -10.93
CA TYR A 247 -5.74 8.58 -10.21
C TYR A 247 -6.44 8.97 -8.89
N ASN A 248 -7.78 8.83 -8.80
CA ASN A 248 -8.52 9.15 -7.57
C ASN A 248 -8.08 8.25 -6.42
N MET A 249 -7.88 6.96 -6.69
CA MET A 249 -7.36 6.03 -5.69
C MET A 249 -5.94 6.42 -5.22
N SER A 250 -5.07 6.86 -6.13
CA SER A 250 -3.74 7.35 -5.76
C SER A 250 -3.80 8.60 -4.88
N ILE A 251 -4.71 9.54 -5.20
CA ILE A 251 -4.94 10.73 -4.38
C ILE A 251 -5.50 10.36 -3.01
N GLU A 252 -6.46 9.42 -2.93
CA GLU A 252 -7.02 8.95 -1.66
C GLU A 252 -5.92 8.42 -0.73
N VAL A 253 -5.01 7.59 -1.26
CA VAL A 253 -3.87 7.07 -0.49
C VAL A 253 -2.91 8.19 -0.07
N LEU A 254 -2.66 9.18 -0.95
CA LEU A 254 -1.85 10.34 -0.62
C LEU A 254 -2.46 11.16 0.51
N VAL A 255 -3.76 11.43 0.46
CA VAL A 255 -4.50 12.15 1.51
C VAL A 255 -4.35 11.43 2.86
N ILE A 256 -4.47 10.10 2.88
CA ILE A 256 -4.24 9.30 4.09
C ILE A 256 -2.83 9.53 4.65
N VAL A 257 -1.80 9.57 3.80
CA VAL A 257 -0.41 9.80 4.23
C VAL A 257 -0.20 11.20 4.76
N VAL A 258 -0.76 12.20 4.10
CA VAL A 258 -0.64 13.62 4.50
C VAL A 258 -1.34 13.86 5.83
N LEU A 259 -2.59 13.43 5.98
CA LEU A 259 -3.36 13.56 7.22
C LEU A 259 -2.76 12.73 8.37
N GLY A 260 -2.21 11.55 8.07
CA GLY A 260 -1.50 10.74 9.05
C GLY A 260 -0.16 11.34 9.49
N GLY A 261 0.31 12.36 8.78
CA GLY A 261 1.60 13.02 8.98
C GLY A 261 2.73 12.35 8.20
N MET A 262 3.27 13.07 7.24
CA MET A 262 4.40 12.61 6.40
C MET A 262 5.59 12.17 7.26
N GLY A 263 6.06 10.94 7.03
CA GLY A 263 7.15 10.32 7.80
C GLY A 263 6.73 9.73 9.17
N SER A 264 5.45 9.81 9.56
CA SER A 264 4.91 9.21 10.78
C SER A 264 4.17 7.91 10.46
N ILE A 265 4.79 6.75 10.68
CA ILE A 265 4.18 5.45 10.40
C ILE A 265 2.92 5.23 11.26
N ARG A 266 2.94 5.65 12.52
CA ARG A 266 1.79 5.51 13.44
C ARG A 266 0.59 6.31 12.98
N GLY A 267 0.83 7.59 12.66
CA GLY A 267 -0.22 8.47 12.17
C GLY A 267 -0.82 7.96 10.86
N THR A 268 0.02 7.49 9.93
CA THR A 268 -0.43 6.90 8.67
C THR A 268 -1.31 5.66 8.88
N VAL A 269 -0.96 4.77 9.80
CA VAL A 269 -1.79 3.58 10.12
C VAL A 269 -3.13 4.00 10.69
N ILE A 270 -3.15 4.94 11.65
CA ILE A 270 -4.39 5.44 12.26
C ILE A 270 -5.25 6.15 11.21
N ALA A 271 -4.66 7.03 10.41
CA ALA A 271 -5.37 7.75 9.35
C ALA A 271 -5.97 6.78 8.31
N ALA A 272 -5.23 5.74 7.91
CA ALA A 272 -5.73 4.73 6.97
C ALA A 272 -6.96 4.00 7.52
N ILE A 273 -6.92 3.61 8.81
CA ILE A 273 -8.05 2.94 9.45
C ILE A 273 -9.25 3.87 9.54
N VAL A 274 -9.05 5.08 10.04
CA VAL A 274 -10.14 6.05 10.24
C VAL A 274 -10.77 6.49 8.92
N LEU A 275 -9.95 6.92 7.95
CA LEU A 275 -10.44 7.44 6.68
C LEU A 275 -11.09 6.36 5.82
N ARG A 276 -10.65 5.10 5.93
CA ARG A 276 -11.27 4.00 5.19
C ARG A 276 -12.53 3.44 5.88
N ALA A 277 -12.59 3.49 7.22
CA ALA A 277 -13.78 3.08 7.96
C ALA A 277 -14.89 4.14 7.92
N LEU A 278 -14.53 5.42 7.86
CA LEU A 278 -15.49 6.53 7.96
C LEU A 278 -16.60 6.50 6.90
N PRO A 279 -16.33 6.35 5.58
CA PRO A 279 -17.38 6.30 4.56
C PRO A 279 -18.36 5.15 4.74
N GLU A 280 -17.90 4.03 5.30
CA GLU A 280 -18.75 2.87 5.53
C GLU A 280 -19.57 3.00 6.80
N LEU A 281 -19.01 3.58 7.86
CA LEU A 281 -19.75 3.92 9.07
C LEU A 281 -20.86 4.95 8.79
N LEU A 282 -20.60 5.86 7.83
CA LEU A 282 -21.58 6.86 7.38
C LEU A 282 -22.56 6.31 6.32
N ARG A 283 -22.54 5.02 6.02
CA ARG A 283 -23.42 4.41 5.00
C ARG A 283 -24.91 4.56 5.31
N GLU A 284 -25.27 4.64 6.58
CA GLU A 284 -26.66 4.90 7.00
C GLU A 284 -27.15 6.29 6.59
N PHE A 285 -26.24 7.26 6.41
CA PHE A 285 -26.57 8.61 5.94
C PHE A 285 -26.65 8.75 4.41
N SER A 286 -26.71 7.63 3.69
CA SER A 286 -26.85 7.48 2.22
C SER A 286 -26.36 8.66 1.37
N ASP A 287 -27.17 9.66 1.12
CA ASP A 287 -26.89 10.78 0.19
C ASP A 287 -25.88 11.81 0.75
N TYR A 288 -25.80 11.96 2.07
CA TYR A 288 -24.91 12.91 2.73
C TYR A 288 -23.53 12.34 3.06
N ARG A 289 -23.29 11.04 2.84
CA ARG A 289 -22.05 10.35 3.18
C ARG A 289 -20.80 11.03 2.61
N MET A 290 -20.84 11.37 1.33
CA MET A 290 -19.71 12.02 0.65
C MET A 290 -19.49 13.44 1.12
N LEU A 291 -20.57 14.17 1.43
CA LEU A 291 -20.51 15.52 1.95
C LEU A 291 -19.88 15.54 3.36
N VAL A 292 -20.34 14.66 4.25
CA VAL A 292 -19.76 14.54 5.60
C VAL A 292 -18.30 14.14 5.55
N TYR A 293 -17.94 13.18 4.66
CA TYR A 293 -16.55 12.78 4.45
C TYR A 293 -15.69 13.96 3.98
N ALA A 294 -16.18 14.76 3.03
CA ALA A 294 -15.46 15.94 2.55
C ALA A 294 -15.27 16.99 3.64
N ILE A 295 -16.30 17.25 4.47
CA ILE A 295 -16.23 18.19 5.59
C ILE A 295 -15.17 17.71 6.61
N VAL A 296 -15.19 16.42 6.97
CA VAL A 296 -14.19 15.86 7.90
C VAL A 296 -12.79 16.03 7.36
N LEU A 297 -12.57 15.79 6.04
CA LEU A 297 -11.27 15.99 5.40
C LEU A 297 -10.80 17.44 5.43
N ILE A 298 -11.70 18.41 5.35
CA ILE A 298 -11.36 19.85 5.41
C ILE A 298 -11.04 20.28 6.84
N LEU A 299 -11.68 19.70 7.83
CA LEU A 299 -11.51 20.07 9.24
C LEU A 299 -10.25 19.45 9.89
N VAL A 300 -9.75 18.33 9.35
CA VAL A 300 -8.56 17.64 9.84
C VAL A 300 -7.31 18.18 9.16
#